data_c89760db93aead51ddfd03bf27c52040
#
_entry.id   c89760db93aead51ddfd03bf27c52040
#
_cell.length_a   1.000
_cell.length_b   1.000
_cell.length_c   1.000
_cell.angle_alpha   90.00
_cell.angle_beta   90.00
_cell.angle_gamma   90.00
#
_symmetry.space_group_name_H-M   'P 1'
#
loop_
_entity.id
_entity.type
_entity.pdbx_description
1 polymer ?
#
loop_
_entity_poly.entity_id
_entity_poly.type
_entity_poly.pdbx_seq_one_letter_code
_entity_poly.pdbx_strand_id
1 'polypeptide(L)'
;MSVFTGKELEYLAEQRLGRIATVGPDGQPHVVPTSFRYNAEHDAIDVGGMRMSRTKKLRDVQRTGRASIVIDDVLPPWQPRMIEVRGTAAVIPSGGKAFGERFEDTIVRIQPTRIIAIGIDSSESRNARSVGAG
;
A
#
# COMPACT_ATOMS: atom_id res chain seq x y z
N MET A 1 8.52 -0.50 -17.02
CA MET A 1 9.05 -1.53 -16.10
C MET A 1 8.73 -1.15 -14.66
N SER A 2 8.25 -2.10 -13.90
CA SER A 2 7.81 -1.84 -12.52
C SER A 2 8.99 -1.86 -11.54
N VAL A 3 8.86 -1.09 -10.45
CA VAL A 3 9.78 -1.20 -9.31
C VAL A 3 9.54 -2.47 -8.50
N PHE A 4 8.39 -3.13 -8.70
CA PHE A 4 8.09 -4.44 -8.10
C PHE A 4 8.58 -5.56 -9.01
N THR A 5 9.03 -6.67 -8.40
CA THR A 5 9.34 -7.87 -9.18
C THR A 5 8.07 -8.55 -9.66
N GLY A 6 8.19 -9.46 -10.65
CA GLY A 6 7.04 -10.21 -11.13
C GLY A 6 6.33 -11.01 -10.04
N LYS A 7 7.10 -11.65 -9.15
CA LYS A 7 6.52 -12.41 -8.03
C LYS A 7 5.86 -11.51 -7.00
N GLU A 8 6.40 -10.32 -6.79
CA GLU A 8 5.76 -9.34 -5.92
C GLU A 8 4.42 -8.90 -6.49
N LEU A 9 4.36 -8.63 -7.79
CA LEU A 9 3.11 -8.26 -8.45
C LEU A 9 2.07 -9.38 -8.37
N GLU A 10 2.50 -10.62 -8.53
CA GLU A 10 1.62 -11.78 -8.36
C GLU A 10 1.06 -11.85 -6.94
N TYR A 11 1.92 -11.65 -5.95
CA TYR A 11 1.50 -11.66 -4.55
C TYR A 11 0.49 -10.55 -4.25
N LEU A 12 0.76 -9.34 -4.71
CA LEU A 12 -0.15 -8.21 -4.53
C LEU A 12 -1.52 -8.48 -5.14
N ALA A 13 -1.55 -9.16 -6.30
CA ALA A 13 -2.80 -9.50 -6.99
C ALA A 13 -3.63 -10.56 -6.24
N GLU A 14 -2.99 -11.40 -5.45
CA GLU A 14 -3.66 -12.45 -4.67
C GLU A 14 -4.29 -11.94 -3.37
N GLN A 15 -3.80 -10.82 -2.86
CA GLN A 15 -4.21 -10.31 -1.56
C GLN A 15 -5.27 -9.23 -1.72
N ARG A 16 -6.15 -9.10 -0.73
CA ARG A 16 -7.26 -8.13 -0.76
C ARG A 16 -7.15 -7.05 0.30
N LEU A 17 -6.37 -7.30 1.33
CA LEU A 17 -6.32 -6.44 2.49
C LEU A 17 -4.88 -6.04 2.76
N GLY A 18 -4.67 -4.78 2.98
CA GLY A 18 -3.42 -4.24 3.48
C GLY A 18 -3.67 -3.50 4.78
N ARG A 19 -2.58 -3.06 5.42
CA ARG A 19 -2.64 -2.24 6.61
C ARG A 19 -1.82 -0.99 6.32
N ILE A 20 -2.50 0.14 6.28
CA ILE A 20 -1.86 1.42 5.99
C ILE A 20 -1.51 2.12 7.30
N ALA A 21 -0.30 2.66 7.34
CA ALA A 21 0.20 3.44 8.46
C ALA A 21 0.42 4.88 8.03
N THR A 22 -0.08 5.80 8.84
CA THR A 22 0.11 7.24 8.66
C THR A 22 0.46 7.84 10.01
N VAL A 23 0.85 9.11 10.04
CA VAL A 23 1.28 9.77 11.27
C VAL A 23 0.39 10.98 11.54
N GLY A 24 -0.17 11.03 12.73
CA GLY A 24 -1.03 12.12 13.18
C GLY A 24 -0.27 13.38 13.54
N PRO A 25 -1.00 14.49 13.80
CA PRO A 25 -0.37 15.79 14.08
C PRO A 25 0.53 15.79 15.32
N ASP A 26 0.26 14.88 16.26
CA ASP A 26 1.05 14.74 17.49
C ASP A 26 2.21 13.76 17.34
N GLY A 27 2.45 13.24 16.13
CA GLY A 27 3.50 12.25 15.88
C GLY A 27 3.07 10.82 16.19
N GLN A 28 1.83 10.59 16.61
CA GLN A 28 1.36 9.25 16.92
C GLN A 28 1.09 8.46 15.63
N PRO A 29 1.74 7.30 15.44
CA PRO A 29 1.41 6.44 14.31
C PRO A 29 -0.02 5.92 14.38
N HIS A 30 -0.67 5.87 13.24
CA HIS A 30 -2.02 5.36 13.06
C HIS A 30 -1.98 4.24 12.03
N VAL A 31 -2.57 3.09 12.34
CA VAL A 31 -2.57 1.95 11.43
C VAL A 31 -3.97 1.33 11.38
N VAL A 32 -4.47 1.08 10.18
CA VAL A 32 -5.78 0.48 9.97
C VAL A 32 -5.74 -0.48 8.78
N PRO A 33 -6.58 -1.53 8.78
CA PRO A 33 -6.76 -2.33 7.57
C PRO A 33 -7.46 -1.52 6.49
N THR A 34 -7.16 -1.81 5.23
CA THR A 34 -7.72 -1.07 4.11
C THR A 34 -7.72 -1.93 2.84
N SER A 35 -8.62 -1.59 1.94
CA SER A 35 -8.58 -2.12 0.57
C SER A 35 -7.46 -1.44 -0.19
N PHE A 36 -6.77 -2.20 -1.03
CA PHE A 36 -5.71 -1.67 -1.86
C PHE A 36 -5.74 -2.32 -3.24
N ARG A 37 -5.09 -1.69 -4.19
CA ARG A 37 -4.80 -2.30 -5.49
C ARG A 37 -3.50 -1.76 -6.04
N TYR A 38 -2.79 -2.61 -6.78
CA TYR A 38 -1.65 -2.15 -7.56
C TYR A 38 -2.17 -1.40 -8.79
N ASN A 39 -1.67 -0.21 -9.01
CA ASN A 39 -2.00 0.61 -10.18
C ASN A 39 -0.84 0.55 -11.17
N ALA A 40 -1.00 -0.21 -12.26
CA ALA A 40 0.06 -0.42 -13.24
C ALA A 40 0.41 0.85 -14.02
N GLU A 41 -0.57 1.72 -14.26
CA GLU A 41 -0.34 2.97 -14.98
C GLU A 41 0.63 3.88 -14.24
N HIS A 42 0.53 3.92 -12.92
CA HIS A 42 1.36 4.80 -12.09
C HIS A 42 2.45 4.05 -11.34
N ASP A 43 2.49 2.72 -11.45
CA ASP A 43 3.41 1.86 -10.70
C ASP A 43 3.36 2.18 -9.20
N ALA A 44 2.16 2.21 -8.67
CA ALA A 44 1.88 2.69 -7.32
C ALA A 44 0.83 1.81 -6.65
N ILE A 45 0.67 1.99 -5.33
CA ILE A 45 -0.38 1.34 -4.58
C ILE A 45 -1.49 2.36 -4.31
N ASP A 46 -2.68 2.06 -4.80
CA ASP A 46 -3.87 2.86 -4.53
C ASP A 46 -4.62 2.26 -3.35
N VAL A 47 -5.09 3.12 -2.47
CA VAL A 47 -5.87 2.76 -1.28
C VAL A 47 -7.24 3.38 -1.41
N GLY A 48 -8.27 2.54 -1.36
CA GLY A 48 -9.66 2.97 -1.52
C GLY A 48 -10.47 2.75 -0.25
N GLY A 49 -11.62 3.39 -0.19
CA GLY A 49 -12.56 3.24 0.90
C GLY A 49 -13.92 3.78 0.53
N MET A 50 -14.96 3.29 1.21
CA MET A 50 -16.33 3.75 0.95
C MET A 50 -16.56 5.18 1.41
N ARG A 51 -15.77 5.64 2.38
CA ARG A 51 -15.85 7.00 2.92
C ARG A 51 -14.46 7.58 3.08
N MET A 52 -13.64 7.44 2.05
CA MET A 52 -12.23 7.83 2.08
C MET A 52 -12.04 9.27 2.56
N SER A 53 -12.86 10.20 2.07
CA SER A 53 -12.73 11.62 2.40
C SER A 53 -12.96 11.94 3.89
N ARG A 54 -13.52 11.00 4.65
CA ARG A 54 -13.78 11.16 6.08
C ARG A 54 -12.75 10.45 6.97
N THR A 55 -11.74 9.84 6.37
CA THR A 55 -10.80 9.02 7.13
C THR A 55 -9.65 9.84 7.69
N LYS A 56 -9.12 9.38 8.83
CA LYS A 56 -7.92 9.96 9.43
C LYS A 56 -6.71 9.78 8.52
N LYS A 57 -6.60 8.60 7.86
CA LYS A 57 -5.47 8.33 6.97
C LYS A 57 -5.38 9.35 5.84
N LEU A 58 -6.53 9.77 5.29
CA LEU A 58 -6.53 10.80 4.25
C LEU A 58 -6.03 12.14 4.80
N ARG A 59 -6.51 12.54 5.97
CA ARG A 59 -6.07 13.80 6.59
C ARG A 59 -4.60 13.78 6.92
N ASP A 60 -4.10 12.64 7.43
CA ASP A 60 -2.67 12.48 7.71
C ASP A 60 -1.84 12.60 6.43
N VAL A 61 -2.28 11.96 5.34
CA VAL A 61 -1.59 12.05 4.04
C VAL A 61 -1.58 13.49 3.53
N GLN A 62 -2.70 14.21 3.64
CA GLN A 62 -2.76 15.61 3.22
C GLN A 62 -1.72 16.45 3.96
N ARG A 63 -1.51 16.16 5.24
CA ARG A 63 -0.59 16.93 6.05
C ARG A 63 0.87 16.52 5.86
N THR A 64 1.15 15.22 5.79
CA THR A 64 2.54 14.71 5.78
C THR A 64 3.08 14.39 4.40
N GLY A 65 2.21 14.03 3.45
CA GLY A 65 2.63 13.54 2.14
C GLY A 65 3.32 12.18 2.17
N ARG A 66 3.12 11.39 3.22
CA ARG A 66 3.79 10.10 3.41
C ARG A 66 2.84 9.06 3.97
N ALA A 67 3.08 7.81 3.59
CA ALA A 67 2.38 6.65 4.15
C ALA A 67 3.22 5.39 3.93
N SER A 68 2.90 4.37 4.70
CA SER A 68 3.42 3.03 4.48
C SER A 68 2.25 2.07 4.46
N ILE A 69 2.38 0.99 3.70
CA ILE A 69 1.37 -0.06 3.69
C ILE A 69 2.09 -1.41 3.75
N VAL A 70 1.55 -2.34 4.52
CA VAL A 70 2.01 -3.71 4.52
C VAL A 70 0.87 -4.61 4.06
N ILE A 71 1.19 -5.52 3.16
CA ILE A 71 0.31 -6.58 2.69
C ILE A 71 0.98 -7.88 3.13
N ASP A 72 0.29 -8.69 3.92
CA ASP A 72 0.90 -9.86 4.52
C ASP A 72 -0.09 -10.99 4.73
N ASP A 73 0.44 -12.18 4.82
CA ASP A 73 -0.31 -13.36 5.23
C ASP A 73 0.66 -14.41 5.79
N VAL A 74 0.11 -15.50 6.30
CA VAL A 74 0.91 -16.61 6.81
C VAL A 74 0.36 -17.91 6.20
N LEU A 75 1.22 -18.61 5.46
CA LEU A 75 0.87 -19.94 4.95
C LEU A 75 1.10 -20.99 6.05
N PRO A 76 0.30 -22.07 6.05
CA PRO A 76 0.52 -23.17 7.00
C PRO A 76 1.84 -23.89 6.73
N PRO A 77 2.53 -24.41 7.75
CA PRO A 77 2.22 -24.29 9.17
C PRO A 77 2.64 -22.95 9.78
N TRP A 78 3.67 -22.33 9.25
CA TRP A 78 4.15 -21.01 9.67
C TRP A 78 5.13 -20.47 8.64
N GLN A 79 4.59 -19.97 7.54
CA GLN A 79 5.38 -19.36 6.46
C GLN A 79 4.89 -17.93 6.21
N PRO A 80 5.42 -16.96 6.97
CA PRO A 80 5.02 -15.56 6.78
C PRO A 80 5.48 -15.04 5.42
N ARG A 81 4.60 -14.28 4.79
CA ARG A 81 4.91 -13.55 3.56
C ARG A 81 4.47 -12.11 3.76
N MET A 82 5.25 -11.17 3.27
CA MET A 82 4.85 -9.76 3.33
C MET A 82 5.52 -8.94 2.25
N ILE A 83 4.84 -7.87 1.88
CA ILE A 83 5.42 -6.75 1.14
C ILE A 83 5.07 -5.48 1.89
N GLU A 84 6.07 -4.77 2.35
CA GLU A 84 5.90 -3.43 2.92
C GLU A 84 6.33 -2.41 1.89
N VAL A 85 5.49 -1.40 1.65
CA VAL A 85 5.77 -0.31 0.72
C VAL A 85 5.75 0.99 1.50
N ARG A 86 6.89 1.67 1.55
CA ARG A 86 7.01 3.00 2.12
C ARG A 86 7.11 4.00 0.99
N GLY A 87 6.46 5.14 1.12
CA GLY A 87 6.55 6.10 0.04
C GLY A 87 5.97 7.47 0.33
N THR A 88 6.04 8.31 -0.70
CA THR A 88 5.26 9.52 -0.72
C THR A 88 3.81 9.15 -0.98
N ALA A 89 2.90 9.95 -0.48
CA ALA A 89 1.48 9.66 -0.61
C ALA A 89 0.73 10.96 -0.92
N ALA A 90 -0.29 10.83 -1.76
CA ALA A 90 -1.11 11.95 -2.16
C ALA A 90 -2.57 11.54 -2.20
N VAL A 91 -3.44 12.51 -1.97
CA VAL A 91 -4.88 12.35 -2.17
C VAL A 91 -5.17 12.61 -3.64
N ILE A 92 -5.79 11.65 -4.29
CA ILE A 92 -6.13 11.71 -5.72
C ILE A 92 -7.66 11.78 -5.83
N PRO A 93 -8.22 12.73 -6.59
CA PRO A 93 -9.66 12.93 -6.58
C PRO A 93 -10.46 11.85 -7.33
N SER A 94 -9.80 11.00 -8.10
CA SER A 94 -10.49 9.95 -8.87
C SER A 94 -9.66 8.68 -8.90
N GLY A 95 -10.33 7.55 -9.10
CA GLY A 95 -9.70 6.23 -9.16
C GLY A 95 -10.34 5.21 -8.25
N GLY A 96 -11.15 5.65 -7.27
CA GLY A 96 -11.76 4.75 -6.30
C GLY A 96 -12.81 3.83 -6.89
N LYS A 97 -13.44 4.20 -7.99
CA LYS A 97 -14.43 3.35 -8.65
C LYS A 97 -13.83 2.06 -9.21
N ALA A 98 -12.51 2.00 -9.39
CA ALA A 98 -11.83 0.76 -9.75
C ALA A 98 -11.95 -0.33 -8.67
N PHE A 99 -12.24 0.05 -7.43
CA PHE A 99 -12.48 -0.91 -6.33
C PHE A 99 -13.91 -1.44 -6.33
N GLY A 100 -14.85 -0.70 -6.92
CA GLY A 100 -16.27 -1.06 -6.93
C GLY A 100 -17.14 0.19 -6.83
N GLU A 101 -18.40 0.04 -7.18
CA GLU A 101 -19.34 1.18 -7.25
C GLU A 101 -19.57 1.85 -5.90
N ARG A 102 -19.48 1.08 -4.80
CA ARG A 102 -19.71 1.62 -3.46
C ARG A 102 -18.55 2.40 -2.90
N PHE A 103 -17.37 2.29 -3.56
CA PHE A 103 -16.20 3.02 -3.12
C PHE A 103 -16.31 4.48 -3.54
N GLU A 104 -15.86 5.35 -2.67
CA GLU A 104 -15.72 6.76 -3.00
C GLU A 104 -14.65 6.90 -4.09
N ASP A 105 -14.79 7.88 -4.99
CA ASP A 105 -13.84 8.03 -6.08
C ASP A 105 -12.49 8.57 -5.62
N THR A 106 -12.48 9.34 -4.54
CA THR A 106 -11.23 9.81 -3.92
C THR A 106 -10.44 8.66 -3.34
N ILE A 107 -9.15 8.64 -3.60
CA ILE A 107 -8.21 7.61 -3.12
C ILE A 107 -6.98 8.25 -2.50
N VAL A 108 -6.20 7.42 -1.81
CA VAL A 108 -4.82 7.73 -1.43
C VAL A 108 -3.91 6.91 -2.34
N ARG A 109 -2.91 7.55 -2.94
CA ARG A 109 -1.93 6.85 -3.79
C ARG A 109 -0.56 6.93 -3.13
N ILE A 110 0.04 5.76 -2.93
CA ILE A 110 1.38 5.64 -2.37
C ILE A 110 2.35 5.34 -3.50
N GLN A 111 3.29 6.27 -3.72
CA GLN A 111 4.35 6.10 -4.70
C GLN A 111 5.55 5.50 -3.97
N PRO A 112 5.97 4.27 -4.33
CA PRO A 112 7.02 3.59 -3.57
C PRO A 112 8.36 4.33 -3.60
N THR A 113 9.02 4.41 -2.44
CA THR A 113 10.40 4.84 -2.31
C THR A 113 11.25 3.75 -1.67
N ARG A 114 10.63 2.82 -0.95
CA ARG A 114 11.31 1.66 -0.40
C ARG A 114 10.34 0.48 -0.35
N ILE A 115 10.83 -0.68 -0.74
CA ILE A 115 10.07 -1.94 -0.74
C ILE A 115 10.84 -2.95 0.09
N ILE A 116 10.14 -3.63 0.99
CA ILE A 116 10.67 -4.74 1.77
C ILE A 116 9.76 -5.94 1.54
N ALA A 117 10.31 -6.98 0.91
CA ALA A 117 9.57 -8.21 0.60
C ALA A 117 10.22 -9.37 1.36
N ILE A 118 9.41 -10.11 2.09
CA ILE A 118 9.86 -11.27 2.86
C ILE A 118 9.01 -12.46 2.46
N GLY A 119 9.66 -13.60 2.16
CA GLY A 119 8.97 -14.83 1.82
C GLY A 119 8.28 -14.84 0.49
N ILE A 120 8.62 -13.93 -0.42
CA ILE A 120 7.95 -13.80 -1.73
C ILE A 120 8.65 -14.63 -2.81
N ASP A 121 9.96 -14.48 -2.97
CA ASP A 121 10.71 -15.26 -3.97
C ASP A 121 10.88 -16.71 -3.51
N SER A 122 11.10 -16.90 -2.22
CA SER A 122 11.12 -18.19 -1.56
C SER A 122 10.74 -18.00 -0.10
N SER A 123 10.48 -19.10 0.62
CA SER A 123 10.04 -19.03 2.02
C SER A 123 11.03 -18.34 2.95
N GLU A 124 12.31 -18.26 2.57
CA GLU A 124 13.35 -17.63 3.39
C GLU A 124 13.92 -16.37 2.78
N SER A 125 13.37 -15.93 1.65
CA SER A 125 13.91 -14.76 0.95
C SER A 125 13.58 -13.45 1.67
N ARG A 126 14.50 -12.49 1.56
CA ARG A 126 14.28 -11.12 1.98
C ARG A 126 14.88 -10.18 0.95
N ASN A 127 14.08 -9.27 0.46
CA ASN A 127 14.53 -8.29 -0.54
C ASN A 127 14.08 -6.91 -0.08
N ALA A 128 15.04 -6.14 0.45
CA ALA A 128 14.77 -4.78 0.90
C ALA A 128 15.58 -3.82 0.05
N ARG A 129 14.93 -2.80 -0.51
CA ARG A 129 15.60 -1.88 -1.44
C ARG A 129 14.91 -0.54 -1.53
N SER A 130 15.69 0.47 -1.86
CA SER A 130 15.16 1.78 -2.24
C SER A 130 14.81 1.75 -3.71
N VAL A 131 13.70 2.41 -4.08
CA VAL A 131 13.16 2.40 -5.44
C VAL A 131 12.64 3.80 -5.79
N GLY A 132 12.29 3.96 -7.06
CA GLY A 132 11.73 5.21 -7.53
C GLY A 132 12.80 6.23 -7.85
N ALA A 133 12.37 7.35 -8.43
CA ALA A 133 13.26 8.44 -8.76
C ALA A 133 13.62 9.18 -7.48
N GLY A 134 14.86 9.15 -7.15
CA GLY A 134 15.38 9.91 -6.03
C GLY A 134 15.35 11.39 -6.29
#